data_b811ffdee279417d700e181e5852be90
#
_entry.id   b811ffdee279417d700e181e5852be90
#
_cell.length_a   1.000
_cell.length_b   1.000
_cell.length_c   1.000
_cell.angle_alpha   90.00
_cell.angle_beta   90.00
_cell.angle_gamma   90.00
#
_symmetry.space_group_name_H-M   'P 1'
#
loop_
_entity.id
_entity.type
_entity.pdbx_description
1 polymer ?
#
loop_
_entity_poly.entity_id
_entity_poly.type
_entity_poly.pdbx_seq_one_letter_code
_entity_poly.pdbx_strand_id
1 'polypeptide(L)'
;MRTAELQRALVDVGLAVERRGSATDPEVEDVEHDSRAVRPGSLFACIPGEHFDGHDFARAATEAGAAALLAERVPVGVDTEVPVLVVPSVRSALGPSASAVHGYPSARLRLVGITGTNGKTTTTALLASILRAAGLDTETLGTLSGPRTTPEGSELQRRLRDWADAGVDAVVMEVSSHALDLRRVDGTSFDVGVFLNLSPEHLDFHGDMSAYERAKARLFDGDLAERGVVVVDDDAGRRIADASPIPVERCSIEDVTDLRLRADGSDFGWRGIDVVLRLPGRFNVANAVAAATTAELLDIDRAAIAEGLAAVASVDGRVEPVVAGQPFAVLVDYAHTPDALERVLRAA
;
A
#
# COMPACT_ATOMS: atom_id res chain seq x y z
N MET A 1 -1.12 -22.59 11.59
CA MET A 1 -0.39 -23.31 10.49
C MET A 1 0.83 -23.99 11.07
N ARG A 2 1.13 -25.24 10.67
CA ARG A 2 2.36 -25.92 11.12
C ARG A 2 3.61 -25.35 10.46
N THR A 3 4.75 -25.34 11.18
CA THR A 3 6.01 -24.79 10.64
C THR A 3 6.46 -25.50 9.34
N ALA A 4 6.21 -26.80 9.20
CA ALA A 4 6.50 -27.54 7.97
C ALA A 4 5.58 -27.19 6.80
N GLU A 5 4.34 -26.80 7.08
CA GLU A 5 3.41 -26.27 6.07
C GLU A 5 3.84 -24.89 5.62
N LEU A 6 4.24 -24.02 6.56
CA LEU A 6 4.78 -22.71 6.28
C LEU A 6 6.03 -22.79 5.41
N GLN A 7 6.97 -23.69 5.74
CA GLN A 7 8.15 -23.91 4.91
C GLN A 7 7.77 -24.26 3.46
N ARG A 8 6.81 -25.16 3.26
CA ARG A 8 6.33 -25.53 1.91
C ARG A 8 5.70 -24.35 1.20
N ALA A 9 4.82 -23.60 1.88
CA ALA A 9 4.18 -22.42 1.32
C ALA A 9 5.20 -21.37 0.84
N LEU A 10 6.29 -21.18 1.58
CA LEU A 10 7.37 -20.27 1.18
C LEU A 10 8.17 -20.80 -0.02
N VAL A 11 8.40 -22.10 -0.09
CA VAL A 11 9.06 -22.73 -1.26
C VAL A 11 8.18 -22.62 -2.50
N ASP A 12 6.87 -22.82 -2.36
CA ASP A 12 5.91 -22.76 -3.46
C ASP A 12 5.85 -21.35 -4.11
N VAL A 13 6.14 -20.30 -3.34
CA VAL A 13 6.28 -18.91 -3.87
C VAL A 13 7.73 -18.57 -4.27
N GLY A 14 8.58 -19.57 -4.44
CA GLY A 14 9.94 -19.41 -4.99
C GLY A 14 11.02 -19.00 -3.99
N LEU A 15 10.73 -19.01 -2.68
CA LEU A 15 11.73 -18.71 -1.66
C LEU A 15 12.55 -19.95 -1.31
N ALA A 16 13.87 -19.79 -1.24
CA ALA A 16 14.75 -20.81 -0.69
C ALA A 16 14.62 -20.83 0.84
N VAL A 17 14.20 -21.96 1.41
CA VAL A 17 14.00 -22.10 2.85
C VAL A 17 14.69 -23.36 3.36
N GLU A 18 15.64 -23.19 4.27
CA GLU A 18 16.30 -24.29 4.97
C GLU A 18 15.81 -24.35 6.42
N ARG A 19 15.32 -25.51 6.86
CA ARG A 19 14.96 -25.71 8.26
C ARG A 19 16.14 -26.18 9.07
N ARG A 20 16.40 -25.50 10.16
CA ARG A 20 17.45 -25.79 11.14
C ARG A 20 16.85 -25.90 12.55
N GLY A 21 17.67 -26.28 13.53
CA GLY A 21 17.25 -26.40 14.92
C GLY A 21 16.40 -27.63 15.18
N SER A 22 15.34 -27.48 15.96
CA SER A 22 14.49 -28.58 16.39
C SER A 22 13.75 -29.29 15.26
N ALA A 23 13.57 -30.59 15.42
CA ALA A 23 12.71 -31.40 14.55
C ALA A 23 11.21 -31.28 14.92
N THR A 24 10.87 -30.58 16.00
CA THR A 24 9.48 -30.33 16.40
C THR A 24 8.76 -29.50 15.33
N ASP A 25 7.47 -29.73 15.15
CA ASP A 25 6.64 -29.03 14.16
C ASP A 25 5.52 -28.26 14.86
N PRO A 26 5.87 -27.16 15.57
CA PRO A 26 4.91 -26.36 16.32
C PRO A 26 3.94 -25.66 15.38
N GLU A 27 2.78 -25.29 15.95
CA GLU A 27 1.84 -24.43 15.28
C GLU A 27 2.29 -22.97 15.39
N VAL A 28 2.20 -22.26 14.27
CA VAL A 28 2.41 -20.81 14.15
C VAL A 28 1.05 -20.17 13.97
N GLU A 29 0.72 -19.23 14.85
CA GLU A 29 -0.57 -18.54 14.88
C GLU A 29 -0.47 -17.09 14.40
N ASP A 30 0.70 -16.48 14.54
CA ASP A 30 0.97 -15.10 14.15
C ASP A 30 2.42 -14.89 13.74
N VAL A 31 2.73 -13.76 13.10
CA VAL A 31 4.08 -13.39 12.70
C VAL A 31 4.43 -12.02 13.29
N GLU A 32 5.54 -11.96 14.02
CA GLU A 32 6.02 -10.75 14.67
C GLU A 32 7.44 -10.40 14.24
N HIS A 33 7.71 -9.11 14.08
CA HIS A 33 9.04 -8.55 13.84
C HIS A 33 9.55 -7.68 14.99
N ASP A 34 8.69 -7.34 15.96
CA ASP A 34 9.06 -6.68 17.20
C ASP A 34 9.11 -7.72 18.34
N SER A 35 10.29 -7.96 18.91
CA SER A 35 10.49 -8.93 19.97
C SER A 35 9.64 -8.66 21.23
N ARG A 36 9.22 -7.40 21.44
CA ARG A 36 8.37 -6.99 22.57
C ARG A 36 6.91 -7.37 22.39
N ALA A 37 6.49 -7.62 21.14
CA ALA A 37 5.13 -8.02 20.76
C ALA A 37 4.97 -9.55 20.65
N VAL A 38 6.06 -10.31 20.73
CA VAL A 38 6.05 -11.77 20.63
C VAL A 38 5.17 -12.38 21.73
N ARG A 39 4.36 -13.36 21.32
CA ARG A 39 3.49 -14.15 22.19
C ARG A 39 3.69 -15.65 21.91
N PRO A 40 3.26 -16.55 22.81
CA PRO A 40 3.24 -17.98 22.52
C PRO A 40 2.53 -18.25 21.18
N GLY A 41 3.17 -19.06 20.32
CA GLY A 41 2.66 -19.32 18.97
C GLY A 41 3.15 -18.36 17.88
N SER A 42 3.90 -17.30 18.20
CA SER A 42 4.45 -16.39 17.19
C SER A 42 5.62 -17.02 16.40
N LEU A 43 5.67 -16.76 15.08
CA LEU A 43 6.91 -16.79 14.30
C LEU A 43 7.61 -15.44 14.49
N PHE A 44 8.79 -15.44 15.07
CA PHE A 44 9.58 -14.21 15.18
C PHE A 44 10.51 -14.04 13.97
N ALA A 45 10.37 -12.93 13.24
CA ALA A 45 11.18 -12.59 12.10
C ALA A 45 12.38 -11.71 12.50
N CYS A 46 13.58 -12.26 12.38
CA CYS A 46 14.83 -11.61 12.68
C CYS A 46 15.26 -10.65 11.57
N ILE A 47 14.58 -9.51 11.40
CA ILE A 47 14.87 -8.55 10.33
C ILE A 47 16.19 -7.83 10.62
N PRO A 48 17.19 -7.90 9.70
CA PRO A 48 18.35 -7.01 9.78
C PRO A 48 17.92 -5.58 9.51
N GLY A 49 18.12 -4.70 10.48
CA GLY A 49 17.84 -3.26 10.38
C GLY A 49 19.11 -2.44 10.25
N GLU A 50 18.96 -1.15 9.99
CA GLU A 50 20.06 -0.21 9.83
C GLU A 50 20.84 0.02 11.15
N HIS A 51 20.14 0.06 12.27
CA HIS A 51 20.70 0.32 13.59
C HIS A 51 20.75 -0.90 14.51
N PHE A 52 19.88 -1.87 14.30
CA PHE A 52 19.77 -3.08 15.11
C PHE A 52 19.56 -4.30 14.21
N ASP A 53 20.20 -5.40 14.57
CA ASP A 53 19.98 -6.69 13.92
C ASP A 53 18.91 -7.48 14.68
N GLY A 54 17.82 -7.84 14.02
CA GLY A 54 16.74 -8.64 14.59
C GLY A 54 17.21 -9.99 15.15
N HIS A 55 18.32 -10.54 14.63
CA HIS A 55 18.92 -11.77 15.14
C HIS A 55 19.39 -11.66 16.61
N ASP A 56 19.76 -10.46 17.08
CA ASP A 56 20.21 -10.22 18.44
C ASP A 56 19.05 -10.36 19.45
N PHE A 57 17.82 -10.23 18.99
CA PHE A 57 16.61 -10.36 19.81
C PHE A 57 15.99 -11.76 19.77
N ALA A 58 16.56 -12.69 18.98
CA ALA A 58 16.01 -14.03 18.80
C ALA A 58 15.87 -14.79 20.14
N ARG A 59 16.84 -14.66 21.04
CA ARG A 59 16.78 -15.27 22.37
C ARG A 59 15.62 -14.73 23.20
N ALA A 60 15.47 -13.41 23.27
CA ALA A 60 14.36 -12.79 24.00
C ALA A 60 12.99 -13.19 23.41
N ALA A 61 12.90 -13.31 22.09
CA ALA A 61 11.69 -13.78 21.42
C ALA A 61 11.37 -15.25 21.77
N THR A 62 12.39 -16.11 21.82
CA THR A 62 12.22 -17.52 22.23
C THR A 62 11.77 -17.62 23.69
N GLU A 63 12.37 -16.85 24.60
CA GLU A 63 11.98 -16.76 26.01
C GLU A 63 10.54 -16.22 26.19
N ALA A 64 10.07 -15.34 25.27
CA ALA A 64 8.70 -14.84 25.22
C ALA A 64 7.70 -15.84 24.61
N GLY A 65 8.16 -16.99 24.11
CA GLY A 65 7.32 -18.08 23.60
C GLY A 65 7.17 -18.12 22.08
N ALA A 66 8.13 -17.55 21.31
CA ALA A 66 8.13 -17.75 19.87
C ALA A 66 8.16 -19.25 19.54
N ALA A 67 7.21 -19.69 18.72
CA ALA A 67 7.10 -21.08 18.30
C ALA A 67 8.18 -21.47 17.25
N ALA A 68 8.61 -20.51 16.45
CA ALA A 68 9.64 -20.66 15.43
C ALA A 68 10.32 -19.32 15.15
N LEU A 69 11.46 -19.35 14.49
CA LEU A 69 12.20 -18.18 14.02
C LEU A 69 12.27 -18.16 12.49
N LEU A 70 12.17 -16.98 11.90
CA LEU A 70 12.50 -16.70 10.50
C LEU A 70 13.78 -15.86 10.49
N ALA A 71 14.87 -16.34 9.89
CA ALA A 71 16.20 -15.74 10.04
C ALA A 71 17.04 -15.90 8.78
N GLU A 72 18.07 -15.07 8.58
CA GLU A 72 19.02 -15.21 7.47
C GLU A 72 20.20 -16.14 7.86
N ARG A 73 20.37 -16.39 9.14
CA ARG A 73 21.32 -17.33 9.75
C ARG A 73 20.76 -17.85 11.07
N VAL A 74 21.25 -18.96 11.52
CA VAL A 74 20.87 -19.45 12.87
C VAL A 74 21.42 -18.46 13.92
N PRO A 75 20.54 -17.84 14.74
CA PRO A 75 20.98 -16.88 15.75
C PRO A 75 21.86 -17.56 16.83
N VAL A 76 22.83 -16.82 17.34
CA VAL A 76 23.74 -17.33 18.40
C VAL A 76 23.00 -17.40 19.74
N GLY A 77 23.16 -18.52 20.47
CA GLY A 77 22.60 -18.72 21.80
C GLY A 77 21.08 -18.96 21.83
N VAL A 78 20.49 -19.26 20.68
CA VAL A 78 19.09 -19.70 20.59
C VAL A 78 19.00 -21.16 20.97
N ASP A 79 17.95 -21.51 21.73
CA ASP A 79 17.65 -22.88 22.11
C ASP A 79 17.38 -23.72 20.84
N THR A 80 18.07 -24.87 20.73
CA THR A 80 17.88 -25.81 19.62
C THR A 80 16.51 -26.48 19.63
N GLU A 81 15.70 -26.28 20.65
CA GLU A 81 14.31 -26.75 20.70
C GLU A 81 13.34 -25.97 19.83
N VAL A 82 13.72 -24.75 19.41
CA VAL A 82 12.91 -23.91 18.50
C VAL A 82 13.36 -24.12 17.05
N PRO A 83 12.44 -24.45 16.11
CA PRO A 83 12.79 -24.52 14.70
C PRO A 83 13.12 -23.13 14.15
N VAL A 84 14.14 -23.10 13.27
CA VAL A 84 14.59 -21.90 12.56
C VAL A 84 14.40 -22.12 11.08
N LEU A 85 13.59 -21.29 10.44
CA LEU A 85 13.47 -21.21 8.99
C LEU A 85 14.52 -20.22 8.47
N VAL A 86 15.58 -20.76 7.88
CA VAL A 86 16.68 -19.96 7.32
C VAL A 86 16.36 -19.62 5.88
N VAL A 87 16.36 -18.32 5.58
CA VAL A 87 16.02 -17.75 4.26
C VAL A 87 17.12 -16.79 3.80
N PRO A 88 17.30 -16.56 2.49
CA PRO A 88 18.29 -15.59 1.99
C PRO A 88 18.01 -14.15 2.41
N SER A 89 16.73 -13.79 2.60
CA SER A 89 16.30 -12.47 3.06
C SER A 89 15.02 -12.58 3.88
N VAL A 90 15.10 -12.17 5.14
CA VAL A 90 13.93 -12.12 6.04
C VAL A 90 12.93 -11.08 5.54
N ARG A 91 13.39 -9.96 4.98
CA ARG A 91 12.49 -8.94 4.43
C ARG A 91 11.62 -9.48 3.28
N SER A 92 12.21 -10.28 2.38
CA SER A 92 11.47 -10.92 1.28
C SER A 92 10.52 -12.03 1.77
N ALA A 93 10.84 -12.67 2.89
CA ALA A 93 10.06 -13.79 3.39
C ALA A 93 8.98 -13.39 4.42
N LEU A 94 9.08 -12.21 5.04
CA LEU A 94 8.20 -11.75 6.11
C LEU A 94 6.73 -11.67 5.66
N GLY A 95 6.47 -10.90 4.59
CA GLY A 95 5.12 -10.72 4.05
C GLY A 95 4.49 -12.05 3.60
N PRO A 96 5.17 -12.85 2.75
CA PRO A 96 4.70 -14.18 2.39
C PRO A 96 4.46 -15.11 3.57
N SER A 97 5.32 -15.08 4.62
CA SER A 97 5.10 -15.86 5.84
C SER A 97 3.83 -15.44 6.56
N ALA A 98 3.63 -14.13 6.75
CA ALA A 98 2.46 -13.61 7.41
C ALA A 98 1.18 -13.87 6.59
N SER A 99 1.26 -13.72 5.26
CA SER A 99 0.15 -14.04 4.35
C SER A 99 -0.29 -15.50 4.49
N ALA A 100 0.66 -16.44 4.46
CA ALA A 100 0.38 -17.86 4.61
C ALA A 100 -0.20 -18.18 6.00
N VAL A 101 0.40 -17.67 7.08
CA VAL A 101 -0.08 -17.89 8.46
C VAL A 101 -1.49 -17.36 8.64
N HIS A 102 -1.83 -16.23 8.04
CA HIS A 102 -3.16 -15.62 8.11
C HIS A 102 -4.14 -16.10 7.02
N GLY A 103 -3.79 -17.13 6.25
CA GLY A 103 -4.68 -17.77 5.27
C GLY A 103 -4.92 -16.94 4.02
N TYR A 104 -3.90 -16.21 3.54
CA TYR A 104 -3.92 -15.42 2.30
C TYR A 104 -5.04 -14.37 2.26
N PRO A 105 -5.09 -13.45 3.21
CA PRO A 105 -6.23 -12.56 3.41
C PRO A 105 -6.52 -11.65 2.21
N SER A 106 -5.50 -11.25 1.43
CA SER A 106 -5.69 -10.43 0.23
C SER A 106 -6.58 -11.11 -0.83
N ALA A 107 -6.58 -12.44 -0.93
CA ALA A 107 -7.44 -13.19 -1.86
C ALA A 107 -8.94 -13.17 -1.49
N ARG A 108 -9.30 -12.64 -0.32
CA ARG A 108 -10.68 -12.54 0.19
C ARG A 108 -11.24 -11.12 0.11
N LEU A 109 -10.45 -10.15 -0.38
CA LEU A 109 -10.76 -8.73 -0.42
C LEU A 109 -10.57 -8.21 -1.84
N ARG A 110 -11.32 -7.20 -2.24
CA ARG A 110 -10.94 -6.37 -3.39
C ARG A 110 -9.87 -5.38 -2.93
N LEU A 111 -8.63 -5.57 -3.36
CA LEU A 111 -7.51 -4.82 -2.83
C LEU A 111 -6.88 -3.92 -3.88
N VAL A 112 -6.81 -2.61 -3.59
CA VAL A 112 -6.17 -1.62 -4.48
C VAL A 112 -4.98 -0.99 -3.79
N GLY A 113 -3.82 -1.03 -4.46
CA GLY A 113 -2.58 -0.40 -4.01
C GLY A 113 -2.29 0.86 -4.81
N ILE A 114 -2.14 2.02 -4.15
CA ILE A 114 -1.91 3.31 -4.81
C ILE A 114 -0.51 3.82 -4.49
N THR A 115 0.31 4.03 -5.53
CA THR A 115 1.65 4.62 -5.41
C THR A 115 1.78 5.89 -6.24
N GLY A 116 2.79 6.68 -5.94
CA GLY A 116 3.10 7.96 -6.56
C GLY A 116 3.88 8.84 -5.59
N THR A 117 4.44 9.95 -6.05
CA THR A 117 5.01 10.95 -5.15
C THR A 117 3.89 11.67 -4.42
N ASN A 118 2.97 12.28 -5.15
CA ASN A 118 1.85 13.06 -4.64
C ASN A 118 0.50 12.42 -4.99
N GLY A 119 -0.56 12.78 -4.24
CA GLY A 119 -1.94 12.40 -4.55
C GLY A 119 -2.44 11.09 -3.93
N LYS A 120 -1.59 10.24 -3.36
CA LYS A 120 -1.98 8.93 -2.79
C LYS A 120 -3.16 9.02 -1.85
N THR A 121 -3.07 9.82 -0.80
CA THR A 121 -4.12 9.99 0.23
C THR A 121 -5.44 10.47 -0.38
N THR A 122 -5.38 11.46 -1.27
CA THR A 122 -6.57 11.99 -1.94
C THR A 122 -7.21 10.94 -2.85
N THR A 123 -6.41 10.24 -3.67
CA THR A 123 -6.92 9.19 -4.55
C THR A 123 -7.49 8.02 -3.76
N THR A 124 -6.87 7.65 -2.62
CA THR A 124 -7.39 6.65 -1.68
C THR A 124 -8.76 7.07 -1.16
N ALA A 125 -8.93 8.32 -0.72
CA ALA A 125 -10.20 8.83 -0.21
C ALA A 125 -11.28 8.86 -1.30
N LEU A 126 -10.94 9.33 -2.51
CA LEU A 126 -11.85 9.38 -3.65
C LEU A 126 -12.31 7.99 -4.07
N LEU A 127 -11.39 7.04 -4.24
CA LEU A 127 -11.72 5.68 -4.62
C LEU A 127 -12.56 4.98 -3.54
N ALA A 128 -12.19 5.11 -2.27
CA ALA A 128 -12.99 4.54 -1.18
C ALA A 128 -14.41 5.11 -1.13
N SER A 129 -14.58 6.41 -1.42
CA SER A 129 -15.90 7.05 -1.52
C SER A 129 -16.71 6.48 -2.69
N ILE A 130 -16.08 6.24 -3.85
CA ILE A 130 -16.73 5.59 -5.00
C ILE A 130 -17.19 4.18 -4.65
N LEU A 131 -16.32 3.37 -4.03
CA LEU A 131 -16.65 1.99 -3.68
C LEU A 131 -17.80 1.94 -2.66
N ARG A 132 -17.83 2.85 -1.68
CA ARG A 132 -18.94 2.99 -0.73
C ARG A 132 -20.23 3.42 -1.41
N ALA A 133 -20.20 4.35 -2.38
CA ALA A 133 -21.35 4.73 -3.17
C ALA A 133 -21.92 3.56 -4.00
N ALA A 134 -21.04 2.61 -4.39
CA ALA A 134 -21.44 1.35 -5.02
C ALA A 134 -21.95 0.30 -4.03
N GLY A 135 -22.07 0.62 -2.73
CA GLY A 135 -22.59 -0.28 -1.70
C GLY A 135 -21.57 -1.27 -1.12
N LEU A 136 -20.27 -1.10 -1.38
CA LEU A 136 -19.21 -1.95 -0.84
C LEU A 136 -18.76 -1.45 0.55
N ASP A 137 -18.69 -2.35 1.53
CA ASP A 137 -18.00 -2.05 2.78
C ASP A 137 -16.49 -1.90 2.49
N THR A 138 -15.98 -0.70 2.73
CA THR A 138 -14.65 -0.31 2.23
C THR A 138 -13.81 0.31 3.33
N GLU A 139 -12.64 -0.27 3.56
CA GLU A 139 -11.63 0.23 4.47
C GLU A 139 -10.48 0.93 3.73
N THR A 140 -9.75 1.77 4.45
CA THR A 140 -8.59 2.50 3.91
C THR A 140 -7.37 2.32 4.79
N LEU A 141 -6.19 2.26 4.15
CA LEU A 141 -4.92 2.19 4.86
C LEU A 141 -3.92 3.18 4.23
N GLY A 142 -3.40 4.10 5.03
CA GLY A 142 -2.48 5.11 4.52
C GLY A 142 -1.99 6.08 5.59
N THR A 143 -1.54 7.24 5.15
CA THR A 143 -0.94 8.28 5.99
C THR A 143 -1.85 8.74 7.15
N LEU A 144 -3.17 8.69 6.96
CA LEU A 144 -4.14 9.10 7.98
C LEU A 144 -4.54 7.98 8.95
N SER A 145 -4.13 6.73 8.70
CA SER A 145 -4.59 5.55 9.47
C SER A 145 -3.54 4.94 10.41
N GLY A 146 -2.35 5.54 10.54
CA GLY A 146 -1.32 5.00 11.42
C GLY A 146 0.02 5.74 11.36
N PRO A 147 1.01 5.28 12.11
CA PRO A 147 2.31 5.94 12.21
C PRO A 147 3.16 5.80 10.93
N ARG A 148 2.80 4.87 10.06
CA ARG A 148 3.44 4.66 8.76
C ARG A 148 2.37 4.64 7.67
N THR A 149 2.68 5.26 6.53
CA THR A 149 1.81 5.22 5.34
C THR A 149 1.51 3.78 4.90
N THR A 150 2.51 2.89 4.97
CA THR A 150 2.38 1.47 4.68
C THR A 150 3.07 0.70 5.81
N PRO A 151 2.37 -0.14 6.57
CA PRO A 151 2.94 -0.90 7.69
C PRO A 151 3.94 -1.98 7.24
N GLU A 152 4.61 -2.63 8.17
CA GLU A 152 5.43 -3.81 7.90
C GLU A 152 4.55 -5.01 7.49
N GLY A 153 5.12 -5.95 6.72
CA GLY A 153 4.37 -7.05 6.12
C GLY A 153 3.57 -7.89 7.12
N SER A 154 4.10 -8.15 8.32
CA SER A 154 3.38 -8.87 9.36
C SER A 154 2.14 -8.11 9.87
N GLU A 155 2.28 -6.81 10.09
CA GLU A 155 1.17 -5.95 10.51
C GLU A 155 0.13 -5.78 9.39
N LEU A 156 0.57 -5.62 8.14
CA LEU A 156 -0.31 -5.52 6.98
C LEU A 156 -1.18 -6.77 6.84
N GLN A 157 -0.58 -7.96 6.83
CA GLN A 157 -1.33 -9.21 6.64
C GLN A 157 -2.30 -9.49 7.79
N ARG A 158 -1.94 -9.12 9.02
CA ARG A 158 -2.84 -9.21 10.19
C ARG A 158 -4.07 -8.30 10.00
N ARG A 159 -3.87 -7.04 9.59
CA ARG A 159 -4.99 -6.11 9.33
C ARG A 159 -5.89 -6.60 8.19
N LEU A 160 -5.30 -7.09 7.10
CA LEU A 160 -6.08 -7.64 5.98
C LEU A 160 -6.92 -8.85 6.43
N ARG A 161 -6.35 -9.75 7.27
CA ARG A 161 -7.11 -10.85 7.87
C ARG A 161 -8.28 -10.34 8.72
N ASP A 162 -8.03 -9.39 9.61
CA ASP A 162 -9.04 -8.85 10.52
C ASP A 162 -10.20 -8.22 9.74
N TRP A 163 -9.93 -7.49 8.66
CA TRP A 163 -10.96 -6.94 7.78
C TRP A 163 -11.70 -8.02 6.97
N ALA A 164 -10.98 -8.99 6.42
CA ALA A 164 -11.60 -10.10 5.71
C ALA A 164 -12.52 -10.94 6.63
N ASP A 165 -12.12 -11.14 7.88
CA ASP A 165 -12.92 -11.85 8.90
C ASP A 165 -14.13 -11.01 9.38
N ALA A 166 -14.02 -9.68 9.35
CA ALA A 166 -15.13 -8.76 9.62
C ALA A 166 -16.12 -8.63 8.45
N GLY A 167 -15.80 -9.18 7.28
CA GLY A 167 -16.67 -9.14 6.10
C GLY A 167 -16.56 -7.86 5.28
N VAL A 168 -15.44 -7.13 5.40
CA VAL A 168 -15.11 -5.99 4.53
C VAL A 168 -15.00 -6.47 3.07
N ASP A 169 -15.60 -5.72 2.13
CA ASP A 169 -15.60 -6.06 0.71
C ASP A 169 -14.34 -5.58 -0.01
N ALA A 170 -13.87 -4.38 0.34
CA ALA A 170 -12.76 -3.73 -0.36
C ALA A 170 -11.79 -3.00 0.58
N VAL A 171 -10.52 -2.95 0.19
CA VAL A 171 -9.50 -2.14 0.86
C VAL A 171 -8.74 -1.32 -0.16
N VAL A 172 -8.65 -0.01 0.08
CA VAL A 172 -7.83 0.91 -0.72
C VAL A 172 -6.66 1.38 0.12
N MET A 173 -5.43 1.09 -0.33
CA MET A 173 -4.26 1.42 0.47
C MET A 173 -3.20 2.21 -0.27
N GLU A 174 -2.56 3.10 0.47
CA GLU A 174 -1.36 3.78 0.02
C GLU A 174 -0.15 2.83 0.06
N VAL A 175 0.58 2.74 -1.04
CA VAL A 175 1.81 1.95 -1.16
C VAL A 175 2.98 2.90 -1.39
N SER A 176 3.76 3.17 -0.34
CA SER A 176 4.92 4.05 -0.43
C SER A 176 6.09 3.38 -1.17
N SER A 177 6.98 4.18 -1.77
CA SER A 177 8.20 3.65 -2.40
C SER A 177 9.11 2.92 -1.40
N HIS A 178 9.20 3.41 -0.17
CA HIS A 178 9.91 2.72 0.91
C HIS A 178 9.30 1.34 1.18
N ALA A 179 7.97 1.23 1.16
CA ALA A 179 7.31 -0.06 1.39
C ALA A 179 7.58 -1.06 0.26
N LEU A 180 7.61 -0.58 -0.99
CA LEU A 180 7.97 -1.39 -2.15
C LEU A 180 9.44 -1.82 -2.10
N ASP A 181 10.35 -0.91 -1.80
CA ASP A 181 11.78 -1.20 -1.71
C ASP A 181 12.11 -2.14 -0.55
N LEU A 182 11.53 -1.87 0.63
CA LEU A 182 11.68 -2.67 1.85
C LEU A 182 10.77 -3.92 1.88
N ARG A 183 10.11 -4.26 0.78
CA ARG A 183 9.30 -5.47 0.59
C ARG A 183 8.15 -5.66 1.58
N ARG A 184 7.60 -4.56 2.10
CA ARG A 184 6.52 -4.60 3.12
C ARG A 184 5.19 -5.12 2.59
N VAL A 185 4.98 -5.05 1.27
CA VAL A 185 3.77 -5.52 0.59
C VAL A 185 3.94 -6.87 -0.09
N ASP A 186 5.11 -7.51 0.03
CA ASP A 186 5.32 -8.86 -0.50
C ASP A 186 4.34 -9.84 0.17
N GLY A 187 3.85 -10.82 -0.58
CA GLY A 187 2.79 -11.72 -0.12
C GLY A 187 1.38 -11.10 -0.11
N THR A 188 1.23 -9.87 -0.61
CA THR A 188 -0.05 -9.23 -0.87
C THR A 188 -0.36 -9.31 -2.36
N SER A 189 -1.58 -9.70 -2.74
CA SER A 189 -2.07 -9.65 -4.12
C SER A 189 -3.05 -8.49 -4.24
N PHE A 190 -2.73 -7.51 -5.10
CA PHE A 190 -3.61 -6.40 -5.44
C PHE A 190 -4.40 -6.73 -6.71
N ASP A 191 -5.71 -6.54 -6.70
CA ASP A 191 -6.53 -6.59 -7.93
C ASP A 191 -6.09 -5.49 -8.90
N VAL A 192 -5.79 -4.29 -8.35
CA VAL A 192 -5.31 -3.14 -9.15
C VAL A 192 -4.19 -2.40 -8.44
N GLY A 193 -3.07 -2.23 -9.13
CA GLY A 193 -2.02 -1.28 -8.79
C GLY A 193 -2.26 0.06 -9.48
N VAL A 194 -2.13 1.18 -8.76
CA VAL A 194 -2.33 2.52 -9.31
C VAL A 194 -1.04 3.35 -9.20
N PHE A 195 -0.58 3.92 -10.32
CA PHE A 195 0.52 4.87 -10.33
C PHE A 195 0.01 6.27 -10.69
N LEU A 196 0.36 7.26 -9.86
CA LEU A 196 -0.13 8.63 -10.03
C LEU A 196 0.87 9.56 -10.70
N ASN A 197 2.09 9.63 -10.19
CA ASN A 197 3.13 10.54 -10.67
C ASN A 197 4.49 10.27 -10.02
N LEU A 198 5.54 10.89 -10.58
CA LEU A 198 6.89 10.90 -10.02
C LEU A 198 7.47 12.31 -10.06
N SER A 199 7.85 12.84 -8.89
CA SER A 199 8.65 14.06 -8.77
C SER A 199 9.75 13.88 -7.71
N PRO A 200 10.82 14.71 -7.69
CA PRO A 200 11.95 14.52 -6.76
C PRO A 200 11.52 14.54 -5.30
N GLU A 201 11.67 13.40 -4.63
CA GLU A 201 11.41 13.18 -3.21
C GLU A 201 12.17 11.92 -2.75
N HIS A 202 12.49 11.81 -1.46
CA HIS A 202 13.12 10.62 -0.85
C HIS A 202 14.46 10.20 -1.51
N LEU A 203 15.22 11.14 -2.08
CA LEU A 203 16.51 10.82 -2.70
C LEU A 203 17.61 10.51 -1.68
N ASP A 204 17.44 10.93 -0.44
CA ASP A 204 18.23 10.51 0.71
C ASP A 204 18.17 9.00 0.96
N PHE A 205 17.03 8.38 0.68
CA PHE A 205 16.83 6.93 0.81
C PHE A 205 17.13 6.19 -0.51
N HIS A 206 16.56 6.64 -1.64
CA HIS A 206 16.68 5.94 -2.91
C HIS A 206 17.98 6.22 -3.67
N GLY A 207 18.72 7.28 -3.30
CA GLY A 207 19.95 7.70 -3.95
C GLY A 207 19.70 8.54 -5.22
N ASP A 208 18.91 8.07 -6.16
CA ASP A 208 18.60 8.78 -7.39
C ASP A 208 17.15 8.56 -7.88
N MET A 209 16.72 9.36 -8.87
CA MET A 209 15.37 9.29 -9.45
C MET A 209 15.10 7.97 -10.15
N SER A 210 16.11 7.33 -10.73
CA SER A 210 15.95 6.05 -11.42
C SER A 210 15.66 4.91 -10.43
N ALA A 211 16.34 4.89 -9.28
CA ALA A 211 16.06 3.94 -8.20
C ALA A 211 14.67 4.19 -7.59
N TYR A 212 14.28 5.45 -7.42
CA TYR A 212 12.97 5.84 -6.93
C TYR A 212 11.84 5.39 -7.88
N GLU A 213 12.03 5.57 -9.20
CA GLU A 213 11.10 5.07 -10.23
C GLU A 213 11.00 3.54 -10.21
N ARG A 214 12.15 2.83 -10.18
CA ARG A 214 12.17 1.36 -10.09
C ARG A 214 11.44 0.85 -8.85
N ALA A 215 11.62 1.51 -7.71
CA ALA A 215 10.91 1.13 -6.49
C ALA A 215 9.39 1.19 -6.68
N LYS A 216 8.86 2.25 -7.31
CA LYS A 216 7.40 2.36 -7.59
C LYS A 216 6.93 1.40 -8.69
N ALA A 217 7.74 1.20 -9.74
CA ALA A 217 7.44 0.30 -10.84
C ALA A 217 7.24 -1.14 -10.36
N ARG A 218 7.84 -1.51 -9.23
CA ARG A 218 7.69 -2.83 -8.62
C ARG A 218 6.24 -3.24 -8.35
N LEU A 219 5.33 -2.28 -8.14
CA LEU A 219 3.90 -2.58 -7.99
C LEU A 219 3.30 -3.21 -9.26
N PHE A 220 3.96 -3.07 -10.40
CA PHE A 220 3.50 -3.49 -11.73
C PHE A 220 4.33 -4.62 -12.33
N ASP A 221 5.20 -5.27 -11.56
CA ASP A 221 6.12 -6.34 -12.04
C ASP A 221 5.42 -7.69 -12.27
N GLY A 222 4.15 -7.81 -11.93
CA GLY A 222 3.37 -9.05 -12.04
C GLY A 222 3.34 -9.90 -10.77
N ASP A 223 4.19 -9.59 -9.77
CA ASP A 223 4.21 -10.31 -8.50
C ASP A 223 3.21 -9.74 -7.49
N LEU A 224 2.84 -8.45 -7.61
CA LEU A 224 2.05 -7.73 -6.61
C LEU A 224 0.64 -7.38 -7.12
N ALA A 225 0.47 -6.95 -8.36
CA ALA A 225 -0.81 -6.55 -8.90
C ALA A 225 -1.18 -7.36 -10.15
N GLU A 226 -2.48 -7.66 -10.30
CA GLU A 226 -3.01 -8.37 -11.47
C GLU A 226 -3.20 -7.42 -12.67
N ARG A 227 -3.60 -6.19 -12.40
CA ARG A 227 -3.85 -5.14 -13.39
C ARG A 227 -3.32 -3.80 -12.88
N GLY A 228 -3.07 -2.87 -13.79
CA GLY A 228 -2.60 -1.54 -13.46
C GLY A 228 -3.48 -0.42 -13.97
N VAL A 229 -3.55 0.69 -13.23
CA VAL A 229 -3.98 2.00 -13.73
C VAL A 229 -2.79 2.94 -13.60
N VAL A 230 -2.38 3.56 -14.71
CA VAL A 230 -1.21 4.42 -14.74
C VAL A 230 -1.57 5.78 -15.32
N VAL A 231 -1.35 6.83 -14.53
CA VAL A 231 -1.44 8.21 -15.02
C VAL A 231 -0.22 8.49 -15.89
N VAL A 232 -0.46 8.85 -17.17
CA VAL A 232 0.59 9.03 -18.19
C VAL A 232 0.90 10.50 -18.47
N ASP A 233 0.55 11.40 -17.58
CA ASP A 233 0.79 12.84 -17.69
C ASP A 233 2.28 13.19 -17.62
N ASP A 234 3.09 12.37 -16.95
CA ASP A 234 4.54 12.50 -16.88
C ASP A 234 5.29 11.37 -17.58
N ASP A 235 6.61 11.56 -17.81
CA ASP A 235 7.45 10.58 -18.52
C ASP A 235 7.61 9.28 -17.73
N ALA A 236 7.59 9.33 -16.39
CA ALA A 236 7.72 8.14 -15.55
C ALA A 236 6.48 7.25 -15.71
N GLY A 237 5.27 7.84 -15.70
CA GLY A 237 4.04 7.10 -15.97
C GLY A 237 4.05 6.41 -17.31
N ARG A 238 4.49 7.12 -18.37
CA ARG A 238 4.63 6.52 -19.70
C ARG A 238 5.58 5.34 -19.72
N ARG A 239 6.79 5.49 -19.10
CA ARG A 239 7.77 4.40 -19.02
C ARG A 239 7.26 3.19 -18.22
N ILE A 240 6.61 3.42 -17.06
CA ILE A 240 6.04 2.35 -16.25
C ILE A 240 4.96 1.60 -17.03
N ALA A 241 4.06 2.33 -17.70
CA ALA A 241 3.00 1.71 -18.50
C ALA A 241 3.54 0.92 -19.70
N ASP A 242 4.63 1.39 -20.36
CA ASP A 242 5.26 0.71 -21.48
C ASP A 242 6.05 -0.54 -21.06
N ALA A 243 6.65 -0.52 -19.87
CA ALA A 243 7.51 -1.60 -19.37
C ALA A 243 6.74 -2.67 -18.58
N SER A 244 5.50 -2.40 -18.18
CA SER A 244 4.72 -3.29 -17.31
C SER A 244 4.38 -4.60 -18.00
N PRO A 245 4.65 -5.78 -17.37
CA PRO A 245 4.24 -7.08 -17.90
C PRO A 245 2.76 -7.40 -17.67
N ILE A 246 2.08 -6.66 -16.79
CA ILE A 246 0.64 -6.84 -16.52
C ILE A 246 -0.20 -5.89 -17.40
N PRO A 247 -1.50 -6.20 -17.64
CA PRO A 247 -2.41 -5.29 -18.33
C PRO A 247 -2.52 -3.95 -17.62
N VAL A 248 -2.30 -2.84 -18.34
CA VAL A 248 -2.35 -1.48 -17.81
C VAL A 248 -3.37 -0.66 -18.56
N GLU A 249 -4.34 -0.09 -17.84
CA GLU A 249 -5.19 0.99 -18.31
C GLU A 249 -4.48 2.33 -18.09
N ARG A 250 -4.29 3.09 -19.17
CA ARG A 250 -3.69 4.43 -19.13
C ARG A 250 -4.76 5.48 -18.92
N CYS A 251 -4.50 6.44 -18.09
CA CYS A 251 -5.37 7.59 -17.88
C CYS A 251 -4.57 8.90 -17.82
N SER A 252 -5.23 9.98 -18.16
CA SER A 252 -4.63 11.31 -18.22
C SER A 252 -5.66 12.37 -17.85
N ILE A 253 -5.21 13.50 -17.36
CA ILE A 253 -6.09 14.67 -17.18
C ILE A 253 -6.63 15.18 -18.52
N GLU A 254 -6.02 14.82 -19.63
CA GLU A 254 -6.53 15.16 -20.97
C GLU A 254 -7.74 14.29 -21.38
N ASP A 255 -8.07 13.24 -20.63
CA ASP A 255 -9.28 12.41 -20.86
C ASP A 255 -10.57 13.11 -20.41
N VAL A 256 -10.48 14.27 -19.74
CA VAL A 256 -11.65 15.05 -19.33
C VAL A 256 -12.07 16.07 -20.36
N THR A 257 -13.37 16.34 -20.43
CA THR A 257 -13.96 17.36 -21.29
C THR A 257 -14.58 18.47 -20.45
N ASP A 258 -14.75 19.66 -21.01
CA ASP A 258 -15.46 20.79 -20.40
C ASP A 258 -14.96 21.17 -19.00
N LEU A 259 -13.66 21.00 -18.71
CA LEU A 259 -13.06 21.26 -17.41
C LEU A 259 -13.23 22.71 -16.97
N ARG A 260 -13.89 22.89 -15.83
CA ARG A 260 -14.07 24.19 -15.15
C ARG A 260 -13.47 24.10 -13.75
N LEU A 261 -12.37 24.79 -13.52
CA LEU A 261 -11.76 24.93 -12.21
C LEU A 261 -12.40 26.07 -11.44
N ARG A 262 -12.75 25.82 -10.18
CA ARG A 262 -13.28 26.78 -9.22
C ARG A 262 -12.44 26.78 -7.94
N ALA A 263 -12.58 27.80 -7.12
CA ALA A 263 -11.91 27.90 -5.84
C ALA A 263 -12.37 26.81 -4.83
N ASP A 264 -13.57 26.29 -5.01
CA ASP A 264 -14.20 25.28 -4.14
C ASP A 264 -14.32 23.90 -4.78
N GLY A 265 -13.73 23.70 -5.98
CA GLY A 265 -13.81 22.41 -6.66
C GLY A 265 -13.61 22.49 -8.17
N SER A 266 -14.13 21.49 -8.87
CA SER A 266 -14.05 21.41 -10.34
C SER A 266 -15.26 20.67 -10.90
N ASP A 267 -15.72 21.09 -12.10
CA ASP A 267 -16.71 20.36 -12.88
C ASP A 267 -16.07 19.92 -14.19
N PHE A 268 -16.33 18.69 -14.62
CA PHE A 268 -15.80 18.16 -15.88
C PHE A 268 -16.61 16.97 -16.38
N GLY A 269 -16.55 16.72 -17.69
CA GLY A 269 -17.03 15.47 -18.29
C GLY A 269 -15.94 14.40 -18.26
N TRP A 270 -16.29 13.16 -17.94
CA TRP A 270 -15.39 12.02 -18.02
C TRP A 270 -16.15 10.78 -18.54
N ARG A 271 -15.68 10.20 -19.64
CA ARG A 271 -16.26 8.99 -20.28
C ARG A 271 -17.80 9.00 -20.38
N GLY A 272 -18.37 10.19 -20.67
CA GLY A 272 -19.81 10.38 -20.90
C GLY A 272 -20.66 10.61 -19.65
N ILE A 273 -20.05 10.85 -18.48
CA ILE A 273 -20.72 11.33 -17.28
C ILE A 273 -20.22 12.72 -16.87
N ASP A 274 -21.10 13.50 -16.27
CA ASP A 274 -20.75 14.78 -15.64
C ASP A 274 -20.23 14.51 -14.21
N VAL A 275 -19.07 15.04 -13.87
CA VAL A 275 -18.43 14.91 -12.58
C VAL A 275 -18.38 16.26 -11.88
N VAL A 276 -18.84 16.31 -10.65
CA VAL A 276 -18.67 17.43 -9.71
C VAL A 276 -17.67 16.99 -8.64
N LEU A 277 -16.53 17.66 -8.60
CA LEU A 277 -15.49 17.40 -7.60
C LEU A 277 -15.37 18.60 -6.66
N ARG A 278 -15.53 18.39 -5.35
CA ARG A 278 -15.44 19.45 -4.33
C ARG A 278 -14.02 19.73 -3.86
N LEU A 279 -13.04 19.10 -4.46
CA LEU A 279 -11.63 19.32 -4.17
C LEU A 279 -11.04 20.26 -5.22
N PRO A 280 -10.49 21.44 -4.82
CA PRO A 280 -9.94 22.40 -5.76
C PRO A 280 -8.62 21.95 -6.37
N GLY A 281 -8.28 22.50 -7.52
CA GLY A 281 -7.01 22.32 -8.20
C GLY A 281 -6.97 21.21 -9.24
N ARG A 282 -6.26 21.50 -10.34
CA ARG A 282 -6.12 20.60 -11.50
C ARG A 282 -5.52 19.24 -11.11
N PHE A 283 -4.64 19.19 -10.12
CA PHE A 283 -4.06 17.94 -9.62
C PHE A 283 -5.10 17.01 -8.95
N ASN A 284 -6.16 17.57 -8.35
CA ASN A 284 -7.25 16.77 -7.80
C ASN A 284 -8.15 16.21 -8.90
N VAL A 285 -8.25 16.89 -10.05
CA VAL A 285 -8.91 16.32 -11.23
C VAL A 285 -8.14 15.09 -11.73
N ALA A 286 -6.81 15.15 -11.81
CA ALA A 286 -6.00 13.99 -12.17
C ALA A 286 -6.15 12.82 -11.15
N ASN A 287 -6.18 13.12 -9.85
CA ASN A 287 -6.47 12.13 -8.80
C ASN A 287 -7.86 11.50 -8.98
N ALA A 288 -8.87 12.31 -9.32
CA ALA A 288 -10.24 11.84 -9.55
C ALA A 288 -10.34 10.96 -10.81
N VAL A 289 -9.63 11.31 -11.89
CA VAL A 289 -9.56 10.50 -13.12
C VAL A 289 -8.91 9.14 -12.81
N ALA A 290 -7.82 9.11 -12.05
CA ALA A 290 -7.18 7.86 -11.64
C ALA A 290 -8.12 7.00 -10.77
N ALA A 291 -8.82 7.59 -9.81
CA ALA A 291 -9.81 6.90 -8.97
C ALA A 291 -10.99 6.36 -9.80
N ALA A 292 -11.54 7.19 -10.71
CA ALA A 292 -12.64 6.80 -11.60
C ALA A 292 -12.25 5.66 -12.53
N THR A 293 -11.06 5.74 -13.16
CA THR A 293 -10.53 4.69 -14.04
C THR A 293 -10.32 3.38 -13.27
N THR A 294 -9.81 3.47 -12.03
CA THR A 294 -9.65 2.30 -11.16
C THR A 294 -10.99 1.67 -10.81
N ALA A 295 -11.98 2.48 -10.45
CA ALA A 295 -13.31 2.00 -10.13
C ALA A 295 -13.99 1.34 -11.34
N GLU A 296 -13.88 1.93 -12.54
CA GLU A 296 -14.40 1.33 -13.78
C GLU A 296 -13.72 -0.01 -14.09
N LEU A 297 -12.40 -0.13 -13.84
CA LEU A 297 -11.66 -1.39 -13.99
C LEU A 297 -12.11 -2.47 -12.97
N LEU A 298 -12.69 -2.06 -11.84
CA LEU A 298 -13.32 -2.92 -10.84
C LEU A 298 -14.81 -3.17 -11.10
N ASP A 299 -15.31 -2.83 -12.31
CA ASP A 299 -16.70 -3.00 -12.74
C ASP A 299 -17.71 -2.17 -11.91
N ILE A 300 -17.28 -1.03 -11.38
CA ILE A 300 -18.18 -0.10 -10.68
C ILE A 300 -18.97 0.74 -11.69
N ASP A 301 -20.27 0.85 -11.45
CA ASP A 301 -21.16 1.64 -12.31
C ASP A 301 -20.77 3.13 -12.31
N ARG A 302 -20.88 3.77 -13.47
CA ARG A 302 -20.49 5.18 -13.66
C ARG A 302 -21.34 6.15 -12.83
N ALA A 303 -22.58 5.82 -12.51
CA ALA A 303 -23.40 6.63 -11.61
C ALA A 303 -22.83 6.63 -10.19
N ALA A 304 -22.40 5.47 -9.68
CA ALA A 304 -21.73 5.37 -8.38
C ALA A 304 -20.36 6.08 -8.38
N ILE A 305 -19.63 6.07 -9.52
CA ILE A 305 -18.39 6.83 -9.69
C ILE A 305 -18.65 8.34 -9.53
N ALA A 306 -19.65 8.88 -10.26
CA ALA A 306 -20.00 10.29 -10.17
C ALA A 306 -20.47 10.69 -8.75
N GLU A 307 -21.32 9.87 -8.14
CA GLU A 307 -21.81 10.07 -6.77
C GLU A 307 -20.68 10.06 -5.74
N GLY A 308 -19.81 9.05 -5.80
CA GLY A 308 -18.71 8.90 -4.86
C GLY A 308 -17.67 10.03 -4.97
N LEU A 309 -17.37 10.51 -6.17
CA LEU A 309 -16.49 11.66 -6.37
C LEU A 309 -17.10 12.95 -5.80
N ALA A 310 -18.41 13.17 -6.01
CA ALA A 310 -19.12 14.34 -5.51
C ALA A 310 -19.30 14.33 -3.98
N ALA A 311 -19.26 13.17 -3.35
CA ALA A 311 -19.44 13.01 -1.91
C ALA A 311 -18.23 13.50 -1.09
N VAL A 312 -17.01 13.49 -1.66
CA VAL A 312 -15.79 13.90 -0.94
C VAL A 312 -15.71 15.44 -0.90
N ALA A 313 -16.03 16.00 0.24
CA ALA A 313 -16.01 17.46 0.45
C ALA A 313 -14.62 17.99 0.83
N SER A 314 -13.83 17.20 1.55
CA SER A 314 -12.44 17.51 1.93
C SER A 314 -11.68 16.22 2.21
N VAL A 315 -10.36 16.31 2.21
CA VAL A 315 -9.46 15.28 2.70
C VAL A 315 -8.55 15.93 3.74
N ASP A 316 -8.45 15.34 4.91
CA ASP A 316 -7.70 15.89 6.03
C ASP A 316 -6.25 16.21 5.63
N GLY A 317 -5.82 17.44 5.89
CA GLY A 317 -4.51 17.95 5.54
C GLY A 317 -4.21 18.01 4.03
N ARG A 318 -5.22 18.07 3.15
CA ARG A 318 -5.07 18.17 1.68
C ARG A 318 -5.91 19.33 1.14
N VAL A 319 -5.31 20.52 1.06
CA VAL A 319 -6.00 21.78 0.72
C VAL A 319 -7.30 21.91 1.55
N GLU A 320 -7.23 21.48 2.79
CA GLU A 320 -8.37 21.42 3.71
C GLU A 320 -8.79 22.83 4.13
N PRO A 321 -10.02 23.27 3.85
CA PRO A 321 -10.47 24.58 4.23
C PRO A 321 -10.81 24.65 5.73
N VAL A 322 -10.27 25.64 6.42
CA VAL A 322 -10.64 25.96 7.81
C VAL A 322 -11.65 27.09 7.79
N VAL A 323 -12.89 26.79 8.18
CA VAL A 323 -14.00 27.75 8.20
C VAL A 323 -14.35 28.09 9.65
N ALA A 324 -13.96 29.30 10.10
CA ALA A 324 -14.25 29.81 11.43
C ALA A 324 -14.99 31.19 11.40
N GLY A 325 -15.65 31.52 10.27
CA GLY A 325 -16.35 32.78 10.06
C GLY A 325 -15.46 33.95 9.67
N GLN A 326 -14.18 33.70 9.37
CA GLN A 326 -13.23 34.74 8.92
C GLN A 326 -13.51 35.15 7.45
N PRO A 327 -13.20 36.42 7.06
CA PRO A 327 -13.42 36.91 5.69
C PRO A 327 -12.30 36.59 4.70
N PHE A 328 -11.41 35.63 5.01
CA PHE A 328 -10.30 35.18 4.19
C PHE A 328 -10.22 33.66 4.21
N ALA A 329 -9.65 33.04 3.16
CA ALA A 329 -9.43 31.63 3.10
C ALA A 329 -8.25 31.21 4.00
N VAL A 330 -8.43 30.11 4.73
CA VAL A 330 -7.36 29.38 5.44
C VAL A 330 -7.38 27.95 4.96
N LEU A 331 -6.25 27.48 4.45
CA LEU A 331 -6.10 26.12 3.93
C LEU A 331 -4.98 25.41 4.70
N VAL A 332 -5.22 24.14 5.05
CA VAL A 332 -4.20 23.26 5.63
C VAL A 332 -3.77 22.24 4.57
N ASP A 333 -2.47 22.14 4.33
CA ASP A 333 -1.94 21.15 3.37
C ASP A 333 -0.63 20.52 3.86
N TYR A 334 -0.43 19.28 3.50
CA TYR A 334 0.77 18.50 3.83
C TYR A 334 1.93 18.75 2.85
N ALA A 335 1.79 19.65 1.87
CA ALA A 335 2.82 19.98 0.91
C ALA A 335 4.12 20.42 1.59
N HIS A 336 5.20 19.67 1.41
CA HIS A 336 6.50 19.89 2.02
C HIS A 336 7.66 19.76 1.02
N THR A 337 7.35 19.51 -0.26
CA THR A 337 8.33 19.57 -1.36
C THR A 337 8.08 20.81 -2.22
N PRO A 338 9.10 21.35 -2.92
CA PRO A 338 8.95 22.51 -3.78
C PRO A 338 7.83 22.33 -4.83
N ASP A 339 7.78 21.19 -5.51
CA ASP A 339 6.76 20.85 -6.52
C ASP A 339 5.35 20.82 -5.91
N ALA A 340 5.18 20.16 -4.76
CA ALA A 340 3.89 20.09 -4.10
C ALA A 340 3.41 21.46 -3.63
N LEU A 341 4.30 22.26 -3.04
CA LEU A 341 3.97 23.63 -2.57
C LEU A 341 3.59 24.54 -3.73
N GLU A 342 4.31 24.50 -4.86
CA GLU A 342 4.00 25.27 -6.06
C GLU A 342 2.59 24.91 -6.58
N ARG A 343 2.25 23.63 -6.65
CA ARG A 343 0.92 23.16 -7.11
C ARG A 343 -0.20 23.63 -6.18
N VAL A 344 -0.01 23.57 -4.87
CA VAL A 344 -0.99 24.03 -3.89
C VAL A 344 -1.17 25.54 -3.99
N LEU A 345 -0.07 26.33 -4.04
CA LEU A 345 -0.15 27.81 -4.15
C LEU A 345 -0.79 28.27 -5.47
N ARG A 346 -0.68 27.50 -6.55
CA ARG A 346 -1.38 27.81 -7.81
C ARG A 346 -2.88 27.48 -7.77
N ALA A 347 -3.28 26.58 -6.88
CA ALA A 347 -4.66 26.16 -6.75
C ALA A 347 -5.44 26.99 -5.72
N ALA A 348 -4.73 27.61 -4.76
CA ALA A 348 -5.29 28.50 -3.74
C ALA A 348 -5.50 29.92 -4.28
#